data_1180aa8c34c89bcf16cd7c17bdd2f8f1
#
_entry.id   1180aa8c34c89bcf16cd7c17bdd2f8f1
#
_cell.length_a   1.000
_cell.length_b   1.000
_cell.length_c   1.000
_cell.angle_alpha   90.00
_cell.angle_beta   90.00
_cell.angle_gamma   90.00
#
_symmetry.space_group_name_H-M   'P 1'
#
loop_
_entity.id
_entity.type
_entity.pdbx_description
1 polymer ?
#
loop_
_entity_poly.entity_id
_entity_poly.type
_entity_poly.pdbx_seq_one_letter_code
_entity_poly.pdbx_strand_id
1 'polypeptide(L)'
;MPAGALQVAVSGESSLSTSATRSSRIDLLRGVAIFSVLLLHFSLTYDLIHSPLAAVFPAGWVRAAVDNGNYGVTMFFVISGFLITSNNLIRYGRLPDVNLRQFYAFRFARIIPPLLLALLIIVPLGLSGIPSFSNSLAGQPLPSSFFVVVTLSVLTFWHNVLMQQVGWFNYCLNIYWSLSVEEVFYLTFPLASRFLRRNGLIIGLCGVLILGAPLYRAWHLDDEISYECGYLACFDAIAIGCLVALINRRVTLRPGPGRVLRIVATIVLIVTYVLGIEGHEVFGFSVIALCTGALLLRAFDAPRNKSPSVPVRLMCFMGRQSYEIYLFHGIVLAGLRNVIPKGTIPYVYKLPMFALFVIASVLLAGAVARYYAEPANALLRERLMARRTAQA
;
A
#
# COMPACT_ATOMS: atom_id res chain seq x y z
N MET A 1 41.94 -15.88 -59.36
CA MET A 1 42.09 -15.25 -58.03
C MET A 1 40.79 -14.53 -57.69
N PRO A 2 39.98 -15.01 -56.80
CA PRO A 2 38.80 -14.26 -56.35
C PRO A 2 39.06 -13.59 -54.98
N ALA A 3 38.69 -12.33 -54.90
CA ALA A 3 38.71 -11.51 -53.71
C ALA A 3 37.63 -11.97 -52.72
N GLY A 4 38.02 -12.28 -51.48
CA GLY A 4 37.12 -12.62 -50.40
C GLY A 4 36.43 -11.36 -49.86
N ALA A 5 35.10 -11.33 -49.94
CA ALA A 5 34.27 -10.34 -49.28
C ALA A 5 34.12 -10.70 -47.81
N LEU A 6 34.65 -9.86 -46.94
CA LEU A 6 34.40 -9.92 -45.50
C LEU A 6 32.96 -9.46 -45.24
N GLN A 7 32.08 -10.42 -44.97
CA GLN A 7 30.77 -10.12 -44.39
C GLN A 7 30.94 -9.79 -42.90
N VAL A 8 30.81 -8.51 -42.55
CA VAL A 8 30.62 -8.07 -41.18
C VAL A 8 29.20 -8.44 -40.77
N ALA A 9 29.09 -9.46 -39.95
CA ALA A 9 27.84 -9.79 -39.30
C ALA A 9 27.53 -8.69 -38.26
N VAL A 10 26.56 -7.85 -38.55
CA VAL A 10 25.90 -6.98 -37.58
C VAL A 10 25.12 -7.89 -36.68
N SER A 11 25.72 -8.24 -35.54
CA SER A 11 25.05 -8.92 -34.44
C SER A 11 23.96 -8.01 -33.92
N GLY A 12 22.70 -8.46 -34.12
CA GLY A 12 21.51 -7.77 -33.65
C GLY A 12 21.60 -7.46 -32.16
N GLU A 13 21.31 -6.23 -31.83
CA GLU A 13 21.01 -5.80 -30.50
C GLU A 13 19.84 -6.67 -29.98
N SER A 14 20.16 -7.69 -29.21
CA SER A 14 19.19 -8.39 -28.40
C SER A 14 18.62 -7.36 -27.43
N SER A 15 17.39 -6.98 -27.68
CA SER A 15 16.53 -6.23 -26.76
C SER A 15 16.65 -6.85 -25.37
N LEU A 16 17.46 -6.24 -24.52
CA LEU A 16 17.47 -6.51 -23.09
C LEU A 16 16.11 -6.09 -22.55
N SER A 17 15.11 -6.97 -22.68
CA SER A 17 13.93 -6.94 -21.87
C SER A 17 14.35 -7.27 -20.43
N THR A 18 14.86 -6.29 -19.72
CA THR A 18 14.97 -6.32 -18.28
C THR A 18 13.56 -6.20 -17.69
N SER A 19 12.76 -7.24 -17.88
CA SER A 19 11.69 -7.54 -16.93
C SER A 19 12.42 -7.89 -15.63
N ALA A 20 12.63 -6.90 -14.77
CA ALA A 20 13.00 -7.16 -13.39
C ALA A 20 12.03 -8.22 -12.90
N THR A 21 12.53 -9.44 -12.64
CA THR A 21 11.71 -10.59 -12.22
C THR A 21 10.94 -10.15 -10.99
N ARG A 22 9.66 -9.84 -11.19
CA ARG A 22 8.75 -9.35 -10.15
C ARG A 22 8.75 -10.38 -9.03
N SER A 23 9.18 -10.00 -7.84
CA SER A 23 9.33 -10.92 -6.73
C SER A 23 7.95 -11.38 -6.23
N SER A 24 7.65 -12.66 -6.40
CA SER A 24 6.42 -13.29 -5.89
C SER A 24 6.25 -13.09 -4.38
N ARG A 25 7.34 -12.89 -3.65
CA ARG A 25 7.33 -12.59 -2.21
C ARG A 25 6.71 -11.23 -1.93
N ILE A 26 7.05 -10.20 -2.70
CA ILE A 26 6.47 -8.86 -2.56
C ILE A 26 4.98 -8.90 -2.89
N ASP A 27 4.62 -9.59 -3.97
CA ASP A 27 3.21 -9.74 -4.34
C ASP A 27 2.43 -10.48 -3.25
N LEU A 28 3.02 -11.52 -2.62
CA LEU A 28 2.40 -12.23 -1.50
C LEU A 28 2.19 -11.32 -0.28
N LEU A 29 3.20 -10.57 0.15
CA LEU A 29 3.10 -9.65 1.28
C LEU A 29 2.04 -8.56 1.02
N ARG A 30 1.99 -8.01 -0.19
CA ARG A 30 0.93 -7.07 -0.60
C ARG A 30 -0.45 -7.72 -0.60
N GLY A 31 -0.54 -9.00 -0.99
CA GLY A 31 -1.78 -9.77 -0.96
C GLY A 31 -2.29 -9.99 0.47
N VAL A 32 -1.40 -10.37 1.38
CA VAL A 32 -1.74 -10.50 2.80
C VAL A 32 -2.19 -9.15 3.36
N ALA A 33 -1.45 -8.09 3.09
CA ALA A 33 -1.77 -6.74 3.57
C ALA A 33 -3.14 -6.25 3.09
N ILE A 34 -3.45 -6.39 1.78
CA ILE A 34 -4.76 -5.96 1.27
C ILE A 34 -5.90 -6.84 1.80
N PHE A 35 -5.67 -8.15 1.96
CA PHE A 35 -6.67 -9.03 2.51
C PHE A 35 -7.02 -8.68 3.96
N SER A 36 -6.03 -8.33 4.79
CA SER A 36 -6.23 -7.85 6.16
C SER A 36 -7.07 -6.57 6.19
N VAL A 37 -6.80 -5.61 5.29
CA VAL A 37 -7.59 -4.38 5.16
C VAL A 37 -9.05 -4.67 4.78
N LEU A 38 -9.28 -5.61 3.85
CA LEU A 38 -10.64 -6.01 3.46
C LEU A 38 -11.39 -6.67 4.62
N LEU A 39 -10.72 -7.52 5.41
CA LEU A 39 -11.29 -8.14 6.61
C LEU A 39 -11.74 -7.08 7.62
N LEU A 40 -10.87 -6.12 7.94
CA LEU A 40 -11.17 -5.03 8.87
C LEU A 40 -12.41 -4.25 8.42
N HIS A 41 -12.38 -3.70 7.21
CA HIS A 41 -13.47 -2.83 6.76
C HIS A 41 -14.82 -3.56 6.66
N PHE A 42 -14.81 -4.82 6.22
CA PHE A 42 -16.03 -5.61 6.22
C PHE A 42 -16.51 -5.88 7.65
N SER A 43 -15.61 -6.19 8.59
CA SER A 43 -15.98 -6.45 9.99
C SER A 43 -16.52 -5.20 10.69
N LEU A 44 -15.95 -4.03 10.47
CA LEU A 44 -16.46 -2.74 10.95
C LEU A 44 -17.90 -2.47 10.49
N THR A 45 -18.26 -3.01 9.31
CA THR A 45 -19.61 -2.83 8.76
C THR A 45 -20.57 -3.93 9.19
N TYR A 46 -20.16 -5.20 9.16
CA TYR A 46 -21.05 -6.36 9.30
C TYR A 46 -20.68 -7.30 10.44
N ASP A 47 -19.71 -6.90 11.29
CA ASP A 47 -19.37 -7.61 12.52
C ASP A 47 -19.06 -9.11 12.29
N LEU A 48 -17.90 -9.39 11.68
CA LEU A 48 -17.45 -10.76 11.46
C LEU A 48 -17.08 -11.51 12.74
N ILE A 49 -16.92 -10.81 13.88
CA ILE A 49 -16.67 -11.46 15.17
C ILE A 49 -17.83 -12.40 15.51
N HIS A 50 -19.06 -11.93 15.25
CA HIS A 50 -20.28 -12.73 15.42
C HIS A 50 -20.65 -13.44 14.10
N SER A 51 -19.78 -14.31 13.60
CA SER A 51 -19.96 -15.14 12.40
C SER A 51 -19.63 -16.61 12.69
N PRO A 52 -19.92 -17.55 11.78
CA PRO A 52 -19.56 -18.96 11.95
C PRO A 52 -18.08 -19.24 12.26
N LEU A 53 -17.18 -18.27 12.02
CA LEU A 53 -15.76 -18.38 12.45
C LEU A 53 -15.64 -18.56 13.96
N ALA A 54 -16.49 -17.89 14.76
CA ALA A 54 -16.46 -17.99 16.21
C ALA A 54 -16.89 -19.36 16.75
N ALA A 55 -17.54 -20.18 15.93
CA ALA A 55 -17.87 -21.56 16.29
C ALA A 55 -16.69 -22.53 16.06
N VAL A 56 -15.73 -22.15 15.21
CA VAL A 56 -14.59 -23.01 14.80
C VAL A 56 -13.29 -22.57 15.46
N PHE A 57 -13.10 -21.25 15.65
CA PHE A 57 -11.87 -20.67 16.19
C PHE A 57 -12.12 -19.96 17.52
N PRO A 58 -11.13 -19.88 18.43
CA PRO A 58 -11.22 -19.08 19.65
C PRO A 58 -11.61 -17.62 19.33
N ALA A 59 -12.56 -17.07 20.09
CA ALA A 59 -13.10 -15.73 19.86
C ALA A 59 -12.00 -14.63 19.79
N GLY A 60 -10.96 -14.75 20.62
CA GLY A 60 -9.81 -13.84 20.58
C GLY A 60 -9.05 -13.87 19.25
N TRP A 61 -8.93 -15.02 18.59
CA TRP A 61 -8.27 -15.15 17.30
C TRP A 61 -9.12 -14.56 16.17
N VAL A 62 -10.44 -14.80 16.23
CA VAL A 62 -11.37 -14.19 15.26
C VAL A 62 -11.33 -12.67 15.40
N ARG A 63 -11.40 -12.15 16.62
CA ARG A 63 -11.29 -10.71 16.89
C ARG A 63 -9.98 -10.15 16.34
N ALA A 64 -8.83 -10.75 16.68
CA ALA A 64 -7.54 -10.33 16.17
C ALA A 64 -7.49 -10.32 14.63
N ALA A 65 -8.03 -11.36 13.98
CA ALA A 65 -8.03 -11.45 12.53
C ALA A 65 -8.80 -10.30 11.86
N VAL A 66 -9.90 -9.85 12.46
CA VAL A 66 -10.81 -8.86 11.85
C VAL A 66 -10.58 -7.43 12.32
N ASP A 67 -10.08 -7.20 13.53
CA ASP A 67 -9.88 -5.86 14.09
C ASP A 67 -8.47 -5.30 13.79
N ASN A 68 -7.46 -6.16 13.68
CA ASN A 68 -6.06 -5.75 13.46
C ASN A 68 -5.68 -5.60 11.98
N GLY A 69 -6.65 -5.47 11.09
CA GLY A 69 -6.42 -5.36 9.65
C GLY A 69 -5.70 -4.08 9.21
N ASN A 70 -5.71 -3.02 10.03
CA ASN A 70 -4.95 -1.79 9.83
C ASN A 70 -3.43 -2.02 9.79
N TYR A 71 -2.92 -3.10 10.43
CA TYR A 71 -1.50 -3.47 10.31
C TYR A 71 -1.09 -3.79 8.87
N GLY A 72 -2.03 -4.16 8.01
CA GLY A 72 -1.82 -4.28 6.58
C GLY A 72 -1.36 -2.97 5.93
N VAL A 73 -1.85 -1.81 6.41
CA VAL A 73 -1.40 -0.49 5.94
C VAL A 73 0.05 -0.22 6.33
N THR A 74 0.46 -0.56 7.55
CA THR A 74 1.86 -0.49 7.97
C THR A 74 2.76 -1.38 7.09
N MET A 75 2.32 -2.58 6.75
CA MET A 75 3.03 -3.44 5.79
C MET A 75 3.15 -2.78 4.41
N PHE A 76 2.10 -2.11 3.92
CA PHE A 76 2.17 -1.36 2.67
C PHE A 76 3.20 -0.24 2.73
N PHE A 77 3.28 0.52 3.80
CA PHE A 77 4.27 1.57 3.97
C PHE A 77 5.71 1.05 3.87
N VAL A 78 6.01 -0.08 4.51
CA VAL A 78 7.33 -0.73 4.39
C VAL A 78 7.62 -1.17 2.95
N ILE A 79 6.65 -1.83 2.31
CA ILE A 79 6.79 -2.30 0.92
C ILE A 79 6.95 -1.12 -0.04
N SER A 80 6.25 -0.03 0.20
CA SER A 80 6.33 1.21 -0.58
C SER A 80 7.72 1.86 -0.48
N GLY A 81 8.25 2.03 0.74
CA GLY A 81 9.60 2.52 0.96
C GLY A 81 10.67 1.63 0.30
N PHE A 82 10.50 0.32 0.42
CA PHE A 82 11.37 -0.66 -0.23
C PHE A 82 11.34 -0.56 -1.77
N LEU A 83 10.16 -0.53 -2.36
CA LEU A 83 10.01 -0.50 -3.81
C LEU A 83 10.49 0.81 -4.43
N ILE A 84 10.17 1.96 -3.80
CA ILE A 84 10.61 3.25 -4.32
C ILE A 84 12.12 3.37 -4.32
N THR A 85 12.76 2.94 -3.23
CA THR A 85 14.21 2.97 -3.09
C THR A 85 14.89 1.98 -4.04
N SER A 86 14.43 0.73 -4.07
CA SER A 86 14.98 -0.31 -4.94
C SER A 86 14.88 0.07 -6.43
N ASN A 87 13.70 0.55 -6.88
CA ASN A 87 13.50 0.93 -8.27
C ASN A 87 14.38 2.14 -8.68
N ASN A 88 14.54 3.11 -7.77
CA ASN A 88 15.45 4.25 -8.03
C ASN A 88 16.90 3.80 -8.10
N LEU A 89 17.34 2.91 -7.20
CA LEU A 89 18.69 2.36 -7.23
C LEU A 89 18.96 1.52 -8.49
N ILE A 90 17.98 0.75 -8.97
CA ILE A 90 18.10 -0.02 -10.22
C ILE A 90 18.20 0.92 -11.43
N ARG A 91 17.37 1.97 -11.47
CA ARG A 91 17.27 2.86 -12.63
C ARG A 91 18.39 3.89 -12.71
N TYR A 92 18.82 4.44 -11.58
CA TYR A 92 19.75 5.59 -11.54
C TYR A 92 21.10 5.25 -10.89
N GLY A 93 21.26 4.04 -10.35
CA GLY A 93 22.48 3.62 -9.67
C GLY A 93 22.61 4.15 -8.24
N ARG A 94 22.34 5.44 -8.00
CA ARG A 94 22.41 6.11 -6.70
C ARG A 94 21.16 6.94 -6.45
N LEU A 95 20.75 7.09 -5.20
CA LEU A 95 19.56 7.87 -4.85
C LEU A 95 19.67 9.36 -5.18
N PRO A 96 20.85 10.04 -4.99
CA PRO A 96 21.02 11.44 -5.38
C PRO A 96 20.90 11.70 -6.89
N ASP A 97 21.10 10.68 -7.73
CA ASP A 97 21.11 10.80 -9.18
C ASP A 97 19.71 10.65 -9.81
N VAL A 98 18.68 10.56 -8.96
CA VAL A 98 17.28 10.43 -9.39
C VAL A 98 16.88 11.61 -10.29
N ASN A 99 16.37 11.30 -11.48
CA ASN A 99 15.72 12.27 -12.33
C ASN A 99 14.31 12.58 -11.79
N LEU A 100 14.19 13.71 -11.07
CA LEU A 100 12.97 14.12 -10.38
C LEU A 100 11.77 14.21 -11.34
N ARG A 101 11.97 14.82 -12.54
CA ARG A 101 10.89 14.95 -13.53
C ARG A 101 10.36 13.59 -13.97
N GLN A 102 11.26 12.67 -14.31
CA GLN A 102 10.88 11.31 -14.73
C GLN A 102 10.22 10.55 -13.58
N PHE A 103 10.76 10.69 -12.38
CA PHE A 103 10.22 10.07 -11.18
C PHE A 103 8.78 10.53 -10.92
N TYR A 104 8.54 11.85 -10.86
CA TYR A 104 7.21 12.39 -10.60
C TYR A 104 6.24 12.12 -11.75
N ALA A 105 6.68 12.18 -13.01
CA ALA A 105 5.84 11.83 -14.14
C ALA A 105 5.32 10.39 -14.07
N PHE A 106 6.18 9.44 -13.68
CA PHE A 106 5.77 8.04 -13.56
C PHE A 106 4.84 7.79 -12.38
N ARG A 107 5.03 8.51 -11.26
CA ARG A 107 4.14 8.43 -10.11
C ARG A 107 2.79 9.04 -10.43
N PHE A 108 2.77 10.25 -10.96
CA PHE A 108 1.55 10.93 -11.38
C PHE A 108 0.72 10.07 -12.34
N ALA A 109 1.35 9.53 -13.38
CA ALA A 109 0.67 8.69 -14.37
C ALA A 109 0.07 7.41 -13.76
N ARG A 110 0.66 6.88 -12.67
CA ARG A 110 0.17 5.67 -12.03
C ARG A 110 -0.94 5.93 -11.01
N ILE A 111 -0.85 7.02 -10.27
CA ILE A 111 -1.66 7.25 -9.07
C ILE A 111 -2.90 8.06 -9.39
N ILE A 112 -2.74 9.14 -10.14
CA ILE A 112 -3.81 10.12 -10.33
C ILE A 112 -5.01 9.58 -11.14
N PRO A 113 -4.84 8.83 -12.24
CA PRO A 113 -6.01 8.38 -13.00
C PRO A 113 -7.00 7.54 -12.19
N PRO A 114 -6.60 6.42 -11.53
CA PRO A 114 -7.56 5.63 -10.76
C PRO A 114 -8.09 6.37 -9.53
N LEU A 115 -7.32 7.29 -8.92
CA LEU A 115 -7.78 8.13 -7.84
C LEU A 115 -8.89 9.09 -8.30
N LEU A 116 -8.72 9.75 -9.45
CA LEU A 116 -9.74 10.61 -10.03
C LEU A 116 -11.02 9.83 -10.35
N LEU A 117 -10.90 8.62 -10.89
CA LEU A 117 -12.06 7.78 -11.16
C LEU A 117 -12.82 7.45 -9.87
N ALA A 118 -12.11 7.10 -8.80
CA ALA A 118 -12.73 6.82 -7.51
C ALA A 118 -13.46 8.06 -6.96
N LEU A 119 -12.84 9.24 -7.01
CA LEU A 119 -13.48 10.49 -6.59
C LEU A 119 -14.68 10.85 -7.47
N LEU A 120 -14.61 10.63 -8.80
CA LEU A 120 -15.72 10.84 -9.73
C LEU A 120 -16.92 9.92 -9.46
N ILE A 121 -16.72 8.82 -8.78
CA ILE A 121 -17.81 7.93 -8.33
C ILE A 121 -18.32 8.38 -6.95
N ILE A 122 -17.43 8.56 -5.99
CA ILE A 122 -17.81 8.80 -4.59
C ILE A 122 -18.48 10.16 -4.40
N VAL A 123 -17.91 11.23 -4.97
CA VAL A 123 -18.40 12.60 -4.73
C VAL A 123 -19.81 12.82 -5.28
N PRO A 124 -20.15 12.47 -6.54
CA PRO A 124 -21.51 12.62 -7.02
C PRO A 124 -22.53 11.76 -6.25
N LEU A 125 -22.19 10.52 -5.87
CA LEU A 125 -23.07 9.67 -5.07
C LEU A 125 -23.30 10.27 -3.66
N GLY A 126 -22.27 10.87 -3.06
CA GLY A 126 -22.40 11.57 -1.78
C GLY A 126 -23.22 12.84 -1.89
N LEU A 127 -23.02 13.63 -2.94
CA LEU A 127 -23.84 14.85 -3.22
C LEU A 127 -25.30 14.52 -3.53
N SER A 128 -25.58 13.32 -4.08
CA SER A 128 -26.94 12.82 -4.28
C SER A 128 -27.62 12.36 -2.98
N GLY A 129 -26.94 12.47 -1.83
CA GLY A 129 -27.50 12.13 -0.54
C GLY A 129 -27.51 10.63 -0.21
N ILE A 130 -26.76 9.80 -0.95
CA ILE A 130 -26.66 8.37 -0.63
C ILE A 130 -25.87 8.21 0.67
N PRO A 131 -26.44 7.63 1.75
CA PRO A 131 -25.89 7.71 3.12
C PRO A 131 -24.45 7.21 3.24
N SER A 132 -24.10 6.07 2.61
CA SER A 132 -22.76 5.48 2.74
C SER A 132 -21.68 6.22 1.96
N PHE A 133 -22.03 7.21 1.13
CA PHE A 133 -21.11 8.07 0.39
C PHE A 133 -21.11 9.50 0.94
N SER A 134 -22.07 9.86 1.79
CA SER A 134 -22.23 11.21 2.34
C SER A 134 -21.23 11.51 3.45
N ASN A 135 -20.90 12.79 3.61
CA ASN A 135 -20.10 13.24 4.74
C ASN A 135 -20.98 13.45 5.97
N SER A 136 -20.60 12.86 7.09
CA SER A 136 -21.30 13.02 8.36
C SER A 136 -20.34 12.96 9.54
N LEU A 137 -20.62 13.69 10.60
CA LEU A 137 -19.85 13.66 11.84
C LEU A 137 -20.81 13.42 13.01
N ALA A 138 -20.51 12.44 13.85
CA ALA A 138 -21.37 12.04 14.96
C ALA A 138 -22.86 11.85 14.56
N GLY A 139 -23.10 11.32 13.35
CA GLY A 139 -24.44 11.07 12.81
C GLY A 139 -25.12 12.31 12.19
N GLN A 140 -24.52 13.50 12.26
CA GLN A 140 -25.04 14.72 11.64
C GLN A 140 -24.42 14.92 10.26
N PRO A 141 -25.22 15.23 9.22
CA PRO A 141 -24.69 15.48 7.88
C PRO A 141 -23.87 16.77 7.86
N LEU A 142 -22.72 16.72 7.17
CA LEU A 142 -21.90 17.89 6.91
C LEU A 142 -22.39 18.61 5.63
N PRO A 143 -22.16 19.93 5.52
CA PRO A 143 -22.57 20.70 4.34
C PRO A 143 -22.01 20.09 3.04
N SER A 144 -22.79 20.16 1.95
CA SER A 144 -22.35 19.66 0.63
C SER A 144 -21.07 20.35 0.14
N SER A 145 -20.84 21.62 0.51
CA SER A 145 -19.59 22.34 0.22
C SER A 145 -18.35 21.69 0.84
N PHE A 146 -18.52 20.90 1.91
CA PHE A 146 -17.40 20.16 2.53
C PHE A 146 -16.77 19.12 1.59
N PHE A 147 -17.51 18.62 0.59
CA PHE A 147 -16.91 17.77 -0.45
C PHE A 147 -15.80 18.45 -1.22
N VAL A 148 -15.81 19.77 -1.38
CA VAL A 148 -14.70 20.51 -2.01
C VAL A 148 -13.44 20.39 -1.18
N VAL A 149 -13.55 20.61 0.13
CA VAL A 149 -12.41 20.49 1.08
C VAL A 149 -11.87 19.07 1.09
N VAL A 150 -12.76 18.07 1.18
CA VAL A 150 -12.40 16.64 1.18
C VAL A 150 -11.71 16.26 -0.14
N THR A 151 -12.27 16.65 -1.28
CA THR A 151 -11.68 16.35 -2.59
C THR A 151 -10.30 16.98 -2.74
N LEU A 152 -10.16 18.24 -2.35
CA LEU A 152 -8.87 18.93 -2.36
C LEU A 152 -7.87 18.25 -1.42
N SER A 153 -8.29 17.89 -0.20
CA SER A 153 -7.39 17.21 0.75
C SER A 153 -6.86 15.88 0.23
N VAL A 154 -7.69 15.09 -0.46
CA VAL A 154 -7.27 13.83 -1.12
C VAL A 154 -6.33 14.09 -2.29
N LEU A 155 -6.65 15.05 -3.18
CA LEU A 155 -5.84 15.35 -4.37
C LEU A 155 -4.52 16.03 -4.06
N THR A 156 -4.42 16.76 -2.95
CA THR A 156 -3.21 17.46 -2.51
C THR A 156 -2.53 16.79 -1.31
N PHE A 157 -2.98 15.56 -0.96
CA PHE A 157 -2.32 14.63 -0.03
C PHE A 157 -2.20 15.11 1.42
N TRP A 158 -3.20 15.82 1.95
CA TRP A 158 -3.31 16.19 3.36
C TRP A 158 -4.63 15.71 4.02
N HIS A 159 -5.23 14.69 3.43
CA HIS A 159 -6.48 14.12 3.93
C HIS A 159 -6.38 13.56 5.36
N ASN A 160 -5.22 12.99 5.72
CA ASN A 160 -4.93 12.55 7.09
C ASN A 160 -4.94 13.74 8.08
N VAL A 161 -4.44 14.93 7.69
CA VAL A 161 -4.48 16.14 8.52
C VAL A 161 -5.92 16.65 8.67
N LEU A 162 -6.72 16.59 7.60
CA LEU A 162 -8.14 16.93 7.68
C LEU A 162 -8.86 16.00 8.68
N MET A 163 -8.55 14.70 8.65
CA MET A 163 -9.13 13.73 9.60
C MET A 163 -8.69 13.99 11.04
N GLN A 164 -7.44 14.37 11.29
CA GLN A 164 -6.98 14.76 12.63
C GLN A 164 -7.74 15.97 13.19
N GLN A 165 -8.22 16.88 12.34
CA GLN A 165 -8.97 18.06 12.76
C GLN A 165 -10.48 17.80 12.88
N VAL A 166 -11.05 16.95 12.04
CA VAL A 166 -12.51 16.77 11.93
C VAL A 166 -12.96 15.43 12.52
N GLY A 167 -12.14 14.40 12.49
CA GLY A 167 -12.50 13.03 12.88
C GLY A 167 -12.84 12.15 11.67
N TRP A 168 -13.51 11.03 11.92
CA TRP A 168 -13.98 10.07 10.92
C TRP A 168 -15.31 10.56 10.31
N PHE A 169 -15.27 11.20 9.14
CA PHE A 169 -16.41 11.90 8.56
C PHE A 169 -16.98 11.28 7.28
N ASN A 170 -16.26 10.38 6.60
CA ASN A 170 -16.73 9.77 5.36
C ASN A 170 -16.32 8.31 5.26
N TYR A 171 -17.30 7.43 5.07
CA TYR A 171 -17.07 5.99 5.03
C TYR A 171 -16.13 5.54 3.90
N CYS A 172 -16.24 6.14 2.70
CA CYS A 172 -15.43 5.77 1.55
C CYS A 172 -14.12 6.54 1.45
N LEU A 173 -14.11 7.83 1.87
CA LEU A 173 -12.98 8.72 1.64
C LEU A 173 -11.94 8.65 2.76
N ASN A 174 -12.35 8.30 3.99
CA ASN A 174 -11.43 8.20 5.11
C ASN A 174 -10.25 7.26 4.84
N ILE A 175 -10.44 6.19 4.09
CA ILE A 175 -9.35 5.24 3.75
C ILE A 175 -8.18 5.91 2.99
N TYR A 176 -8.40 7.05 2.34
CA TYR A 176 -7.36 7.75 1.55
C TYR A 176 -6.35 8.53 2.40
N TRP A 177 -6.48 8.50 3.73
CA TRP A 177 -5.48 9.04 4.64
C TRP A 177 -4.08 8.43 4.39
N SER A 178 -4.02 7.13 4.17
CA SER A 178 -2.75 6.42 3.96
C SER A 178 -2.09 6.80 2.63
N LEU A 179 -2.90 7.10 1.60
CA LEU A 179 -2.39 7.64 0.34
C LEU A 179 -1.71 9.00 0.56
N SER A 180 -2.27 9.86 1.42
CA SER A 180 -1.63 11.13 1.77
C SER A 180 -0.26 10.93 2.39
N VAL A 181 -0.12 9.96 3.31
CA VAL A 181 1.17 9.62 3.93
C VAL A 181 2.19 9.13 2.90
N GLU A 182 1.79 8.19 2.04
CA GLU A 182 2.67 7.68 0.98
C GLU A 182 3.11 8.77 0.01
N GLU A 183 2.18 9.58 -0.48
CA GLU A 183 2.49 10.55 -1.53
C GLU A 183 3.33 11.71 -1.01
N VAL A 184 3.11 12.18 0.22
CA VAL A 184 3.99 13.18 0.84
C VAL A 184 5.41 12.63 0.98
N PHE A 185 5.57 11.36 1.37
CA PHE A 185 6.88 10.72 1.38
C PHE A 185 7.48 10.62 -0.02
N TYR A 186 6.69 10.26 -1.03
CA TYR A 186 7.16 10.18 -2.42
C TYR A 186 7.53 11.54 -3.02
N LEU A 187 6.88 12.61 -2.59
CA LEU A 187 7.23 13.97 -3.02
C LEU A 187 8.53 14.45 -2.36
N THR A 188 8.71 14.15 -1.07
CA THR A 188 9.81 14.69 -0.27
C THR A 188 11.09 13.86 -0.34
N PHE A 189 11.02 12.53 -0.34
CA PHE A 189 12.18 11.65 -0.27
C PHE A 189 13.18 11.77 -1.44
N PRO A 190 12.76 11.85 -2.73
CA PRO A 190 13.69 12.06 -3.83
C PRO A 190 14.36 13.43 -3.80
N LEU A 191 13.62 14.46 -3.34
CA LEU A 191 14.19 15.80 -3.12
C LEU A 191 15.24 15.75 -2.02
N ALA A 192 14.90 15.21 -0.85
CA ALA A 192 15.83 15.02 0.26
C ALA A 192 17.08 14.24 -0.19
N SER A 193 16.90 13.14 -0.93
CA SER A 193 18.01 12.33 -1.45
C SER A 193 18.94 13.12 -2.38
N ARG A 194 18.38 14.00 -3.21
CA ARG A 194 19.14 14.86 -4.10
C ARG A 194 19.93 15.93 -3.35
N PHE A 195 19.34 16.54 -2.31
CA PHE A 195 20.01 17.56 -1.49
C PHE A 195 21.08 16.96 -0.59
N LEU A 196 20.81 15.84 0.06
CA LEU A 196 21.74 15.20 0.99
C LEU A 196 22.98 14.62 0.31
N ARG A 197 22.88 14.20 -0.95
CA ARG A 197 23.97 13.72 -1.83
C ARG A 197 24.79 12.52 -1.32
N ARG A 198 24.77 12.22 -0.04
CA ARG A 198 25.55 11.15 0.60
C ARG A 198 24.60 10.09 1.17
N ASN A 199 24.85 8.82 0.86
CA ASN A 199 24.06 7.72 1.39
C ASN A 199 24.03 7.69 2.93
N GLY A 200 25.10 8.10 3.60
CA GLY A 200 25.14 8.19 5.06
C GLY A 200 24.12 9.17 5.64
N LEU A 201 23.93 10.35 4.99
CA LEU A 201 22.92 11.33 5.42
C LEU A 201 21.50 10.84 5.15
N ILE A 202 21.29 10.09 4.05
CA ILE A 202 20.00 9.47 3.76
C ILE A 202 19.68 8.39 4.80
N ILE A 203 20.66 7.58 5.18
CA ILE A 203 20.52 6.60 6.25
C ILE A 203 20.25 7.31 7.60
N GLY A 204 20.95 8.41 7.87
CA GLY A 204 20.70 9.23 9.06
C GLY A 204 19.28 9.81 9.10
N LEU A 205 18.77 10.33 7.97
CA LEU A 205 17.39 10.79 7.85
C LEU A 205 16.39 9.63 8.14
N CYS A 206 16.61 8.45 7.55
CA CYS A 206 15.78 7.29 7.86
C CYS A 206 15.83 6.93 9.36
N GLY A 207 17.02 7.01 9.98
CA GLY A 207 17.19 6.81 11.43
C GLY A 207 16.39 7.80 12.26
N VAL A 208 16.42 9.09 11.90
CA VAL A 208 15.62 10.14 12.56
C VAL A 208 14.12 9.85 12.45
N LEU A 209 13.64 9.44 11.26
CA LEU A 209 12.22 9.10 11.06
C LEU A 209 11.82 7.87 11.88
N ILE A 210 12.68 6.83 11.94
CA ILE A 210 12.43 5.60 12.71
C ILE A 210 12.37 5.87 14.21
N LEU A 211 13.21 6.75 14.72
CA LEU A 211 13.20 7.12 16.15
C LEU A 211 12.11 8.16 16.46
N GLY A 212 11.83 9.05 15.54
CA GLY A 212 10.83 10.11 15.70
C GLY A 212 9.39 9.61 15.72
N ALA A 213 9.07 8.56 14.97
CA ALA A 213 7.70 8.05 14.90
C ALA A 213 7.18 7.53 16.25
N PRO A 214 7.92 6.69 17.01
CA PRO A 214 7.48 6.30 18.35
C PRO A 214 7.33 7.49 19.30
N LEU A 215 8.21 8.50 19.23
CA LEU A 215 8.07 9.72 20.03
C LEU A 215 6.81 10.49 19.68
N TYR A 216 6.51 10.64 18.39
CA TYR A 216 5.28 11.28 17.94
C TYR A 216 4.05 10.53 18.44
N ARG A 217 4.01 9.20 18.32
CA ARG A 217 2.90 8.37 18.83
C ARG A 217 2.74 8.50 20.34
N ALA A 218 3.87 8.51 21.09
CA ALA A 218 3.85 8.70 22.55
C ALA A 218 3.24 10.05 22.99
N TRP A 219 3.39 11.09 22.18
CA TRP A 219 2.79 12.41 22.46
C TRP A 219 1.33 12.54 22.07
N HIS A 220 0.79 11.58 21.28
CA HIS A 220 -0.57 11.63 20.77
C HIS A 220 -1.38 10.37 21.12
N LEU A 221 -1.04 9.70 22.25
CA LEU A 221 -1.74 8.46 22.65
C LEU A 221 -3.23 8.67 22.97
N ASP A 222 -3.62 9.88 23.28
CA ASP A 222 -5.00 10.32 23.52
C ASP A 222 -5.80 10.61 22.25
N ASP A 223 -5.15 10.64 21.08
CA ASP A 223 -5.78 10.86 19.77
C ASP A 223 -5.42 9.75 18.77
N GLU A 224 -6.33 8.78 18.63
CA GLU A 224 -6.19 7.62 17.76
C GLU A 224 -5.85 8.01 16.31
N ILE A 225 -6.53 9.03 15.76
CA ILE A 225 -6.29 9.45 14.38
C ILE A 225 -4.88 10.01 14.23
N SER A 226 -4.38 10.73 15.21
CA SER A 226 -3.03 11.29 15.17
C SER A 226 -1.96 10.20 15.28
N TYR A 227 -2.06 9.27 16.25
CA TYR A 227 -1.02 8.25 16.39
C TYR A 227 -1.08 7.16 15.30
N GLU A 228 -2.22 6.94 14.66
CA GLU A 228 -2.36 5.96 13.57
C GLU A 228 -2.12 6.58 12.19
N CYS A 229 -2.74 7.74 11.91
CA CYS A 229 -2.80 8.33 10.57
C CYS A 229 -1.85 9.51 10.35
N GLY A 230 -1.15 9.98 11.38
CA GLY A 230 -0.20 11.10 11.28
C GLY A 230 0.99 10.78 10.36
N TYR A 231 1.46 11.77 9.60
CA TYR A 231 2.65 11.58 8.74
C TYR A 231 3.83 11.02 9.52
N LEU A 232 4.20 11.67 10.63
CA LEU A 232 5.35 11.26 11.43
C LEU A 232 5.10 9.93 12.12
N ALA A 233 3.84 9.59 12.47
CA ALA A 233 3.48 8.31 13.05
C ALA A 233 3.77 7.11 12.12
N CYS A 234 3.76 7.32 10.79
CA CYS A 234 3.86 6.27 9.79
C CYS A 234 5.22 6.26 9.05
N PHE A 235 6.02 7.32 9.16
CA PHE A 235 7.26 7.44 8.38
C PHE A 235 8.35 6.47 8.81
N ASP A 236 8.32 5.91 10.02
CA ASP A 236 9.21 4.82 10.43
C ASP A 236 9.05 3.59 9.53
N ALA A 237 7.83 3.20 9.22
CA ALA A 237 7.55 2.05 8.39
C ALA A 237 8.12 2.23 6.98
N ILE A 238 7.89 3.41 6.36
CA ILE A 238 8.42 3.71 5.02
C ILE A 238 9.96 3.78 5.06
N ALA A 239 10.54 4.43 6.09
CA ALA A 239 11.99 4.55 6.27
C ALA A 239 12.67 3.18 6.47
N ILE A 240 12.06 2.26 7.24
CA ILE A 240 12.52 0.87 7.38
C ILE A 240 12.57 0.20 5.99
N GLY A 241 11.54 0.36 5.18
CA GLY A 241 11.53 -0.15 3.81
C GLY A 241 12.68 0.40 2.95
N CYS A 242 12.96 1.70 3.05
CA CYS A 242 14.10 2.35 2.37
C CYS A 242 15.44 1.77 2.83
N LEU A 243 15.65 1.59 4.13
CA LEU A 243 16.88 1.01 4.67
C LEU A 243 17.07 -0.45 4.21
N VAL A 244 16.01 -1.26 4.23
CA VAL A 244 16.06 -2.64 3.73
C VAL A 244 16.49 -2.68 2.25
N ALA A 245 16.00 -1.77 1.42
CA ALA A 245 16.41 -1.67 0.03
C ALA A 245 17.91 -1.32 -0.13
N LEU A 246 18.41 -0.41 0.69
CA LEU A 246 19.84 -0.06 0.73
C LEU A 246 20.71 -1.22 1.23
N ILE A 247 20.26 -1.95 2.25
CA ILE A 247 20.94 -3.14 2.80
C ILE A 247 20.99 -4.23 1.73
N ASN A 248 19.88 -4.51 1.06
CA ASN A 248 19.81 -5.55 0.01
C ASN A 248 20.74 -5.32 -1.18
N ARG A 249 21.22 -4.10 -1.38
CA ARG A 249 22.22 -3.80 -2.40
C ARG A 249 23.61 -4.30 -2.02
N ARG A 250 23.92 -4.37 -0.72
CA ARG A 250 25.26 -4.68 -0.20
C ARG A 250 25.35 -6.07 0.44
N VAL A 251 24.23 -6.53 0.99
CA VAL A 251 24.19 -7.74 1.78
C VAL A 251 23.18 -8.71 1.20
N THR A 252 23.60 -9.96 1.04
CA THR A 252 22.71 -11.10 0.81
C THR A 252 22.95 -12.12 1.93
N LEU A 253 21.90 -12.41 2.69
CA LEU A 253 21.98 -13.30 3.82
C LEU A 253 22.30 -14.74 3.38
N ARG A 254 23.11 -15.44 4.16
CA ARG A 254 23.32 -16.88 3.97
C ARG A 254 22.00 -17.64 4.15
N PRO A 255 21.83 -18.83 3.52
CA PRO A 255 20.56 -19.56 3.54
C PRO A 255 20.04 -19.87 4.95
N GLY A 256 20.92 -20.34 5.87
CA GLY A 256 20.56 -20.66 7.25
C GLY A 256 20.05 -19.45 8.04
N PRO A 257 20.90 -18.44 8.28
CA PRO A 257 20.50 -17.21 8.99
C PRO A 257 19.30 -16.49 8.33
N GLY A 258 19.25 -16.45 6.99
CA GLY A 258 18.14 -15.83 6.26
C GLY A 258 16.82 -16.58 6.46
N ARG A 259 16.84 -17.91 6.60
CA ARG A 259 15.66 -18.71 6.93
C ARG A 259 15.20 -18.47 8.36
N VAL A 260 16.12 -18.53 9.33
CA VAL A 260 15.82 -18.29 10.74
C VAL A 260 15.21 -16.90 10.91
N LEU A 261 15.83 -15.86 10.36
CA LEU A 261 15.30 -14.49 10.44
C LEU A 261 13.86 -14.40 9.92
N ARG A 262 13.58 -15.02 8.77
CA ARG A 262 12.21 -14.99 8.19
C ARG A 262 11.20 -15.76 9.04
N ILE A 263 11.59 -16.88 9.61
CA ILE A 263 10.73 -17.66 10.52
C ILE A 263 10.43 -16.81 11.77
N VAL A 264 11.46 -16.26 12.41
CA VAL A 264 11.28 -15.40 13.60
C VAL A 264 10.42 -14.20 13.27
N ALA A 265 10.71 -13.46 12.18
CA ALA A 265 9.91 -12.32 11.78
C ALA A 265 8.45 -12.70 11.50
N THR A 266 8.21 -13.85 10.88
CA THR A 266 6.83 -14.33 10.64
C THR A 266 6.13 -14.68 11.94
N ILE A 267 6.81 -15.36 12.87
CA ILE A 267 6.23 -15.71 14.18
C ILE A 267 5.91 -14.45 14.97
N VAL A 268 6.85 -13.49 15.06
CA VAL A 268 6.63 -12.22 15.78
C VAL A 268 5.48 -11.45 15.13
N LEU A 269 5.42 -11.37 13.80
CA LEU A 269 4.33 -10.70 13.09
C LEU A 269 2.98 -11.35 13.41
N ILE A 270 2.87 -12.68 13.38
CA ILE A 270 1.66 -13.42 13.73
C ILE A 270 1.28 -13.19 15.19
N VAL A 271 2.24 -13.28 16.10
CA VAL A 271 1.99 -13.06 17.54
C VAL A 271 1.51 -11.64 17.78
N THR A 272 2.17 -10.62 17.21
CA THR A 272 1.74 -9.22 17.30
C THR A 272 0.34 -9.03 16.70
N TYR A 273 0.05 -9.70 15.58
CA TYR A 273 -1.27 -9.63 14.95
C TYR A 273 -2.36 -10.26 15.84
N VAL A 274 -2.07 -11.38 16.49
CA VAL A 274 -3.03 -12.10 17.34
C VAL A 274 -3.22 -11.42 18.71
N LEU A 275 -2.16 -10.91 19.31
CA LEU A 275 -2.23 -10.20 20.59
C LEU A 275 -2.79 -8.78 20.45
N GLY A 276 -2.68 -8.17 19.25
CA GLY A 276 -2.92 -6.75 19.05
C GLY A 276 -1.77 -5.89 19.58
N ILE A 277 -1.90 -4.59 19.38
CA ILE A 277 -0.96 -3.57 19.91
C ILE A 277 -1.65 -2.59 20.85
N GLU A 278 -2.88 -2.86 21.26
CA GLU A 278 -3.63 -2.03 22.20
C GLU A 278 -2.84 -1.85 23.50
N GLY A 279 -2.63 -0.60 23.91
CA GLY A 279 -1.75 -0.23 25.04
C GLY A 279 -0.26 -0.29 24.72
N HIS A 280 0.13 -0.65 23.50
CA HIS A 280 1.51 -0.74 23.02
C HIS A 280 1.73 -0.03 21.67
N GLU A 281 0.86 0.92 21.32
CA GLU A 281 0.80 1.60 20.01
C GLU A 281 2.11 2.29 19.67
N VAL A 282 2.81 2.80 20.68
CA VAL A 282 4.09 3.51 20.53
C VAL A 282 5.10 2.70 19.72
N PHE A 283 5.28 1.43 20.07
CA PHE A 283 6.27 0.55 19.42
C PHE A 283 5.64 -0.55 18.57
N GLY A 284 4.36 -0.88 18.76
CA GLY A 284 3.68 -1.97 18.09
C GLY A 284 3.72 -1.84 16.57
N PHE A 285 3.42 -0.65 16.04
CA PHE A 285 3.54 -0.37 14.60
C PHE A 285 4.97 -0.52 14.08
N SER A 286 5.98 -0.08 14.86
CA SER A 286 7.40 -0.25 14.50
C SER A 286 7.81 -1.72 14.48
N VAL A 287 7.29 -2.56 15.39
CA VAL A 287 7.53 -4.02 15.40
C VAL A 287 6.97 -4.66 14.12
N ILE A 288 5.75 -4.33 13.74
CA ILE A 288 5.14 -4.80 12.48
C ILE A 288 6.00 -4.38 11.29
N ALA A 289 6.45 -3.12 11.28
CA ALA A 289 7.29 -2.58 10.22
C ALA A 289 8.66 -3.29 10.14
N LEU A 290 9.31 -3.52 11.27
CA LEU A 290 10.60 -4.25 11.33
C LEU A 290 10.47 -5.69 10.87
N CYS A 291 9.42 -6.40 11.30
CA CYS A 291 9.13 -7.77 10.85
C CYS A 291 8.88 -7.82 9.34
N THR A 292 8.07 -6.90 8.81
CA THR A 292 7.82 -6.79 7.37
C THR A 292 9.11 -6.49 6.60
N GLY A 293 9.94 -5.59 7.10
CA GLY A 293 11.26 -5.28 6.54
C GLY A 293 12.19 -6.50 6.53
N ALA A 294 12.22 -7.27 7.62
CA ALA A 294 13.00 -8.51 7.71
C ALA A 294 12.56 -9.56 6.66
N LEU A 295 11.25 -9.64 6.37
CA LEU A 295 10.73 -10.51 5.32
C LEU A 295 11.15 -10.08 3.91
N LEU A 296 11.49 -8.80 3.70
CA LEU A 296 11.97 -8.25 2.43
C LEU A 296 13.49 -8.36 2.26
N LEU A 297 14.25 -8.72 3.31
CA LEU A 297 15.69 -8.90 3.21
C LEU A 297 16.05 -10.03 2.23
N ARG A 298 17.09 -9.73 1.41
CA ARG A 298 17.58 -10.64 0.39
C ARG A 298 18.36 -11.78 1.06
N ALA A 299 17.99 -13.02 0.72
CA ALA A 299 18.72 -14.21 1.13
C ALA A 299 18.91 -15.13 -0.07
N PHE A 300 19.96 -15.92 -0.05
CA PHE A 300 20.14 -17.03 -1.01
C PHE A 300 19.06 -18.08 -0.74
N ASP A 301 18.06 -18.14 -1.58
CA ASP A 301 17.04 -19.17 -1.55
C ASP A 301 17.39 -20.27 -2.57
N ALA A 302 17.24 -21.53 -2.19
CA ALA A 302 17.33 -22.62 -3.14
C ALA A 302 16.21 -22.48 -4.20
N PRO A 303 16.47 -22.88 -5.44
CA PRO A 303 15.46 -22.87 -6.49
C PRO A 303 14.21 -23.64 -6.00
N ARG A 304 13.06 -23.01 -6.08
CA ARG A 304 11.81 -23.62 -5.66
C ARG A 304 11.21 -24.38 -6.84
N ASN A 305 11.44 -25.70 -6.87
CA ASN A 305 10.95 -26.58 -7.95
C ASN A 305 9.43 -26.84 -7.91
N LYS A 306 8.71 -26.33 -6.90
CA LYS A 306 7.26 -26.56 -6.76
C LYS A 306 6.49 -25.31 -7.12
N SER A 307 5.46 -25.46 -7.94
CA SER A 307 4.48 -24.41 -8.23
C SER A 307 3.81 -23.94 -6.93
N PRO A 308 3.55 -22.63 -6.77
CA PRO A 308 2.85 -22.12 -5.59
C PRO A 308 1.46 -22.76 -5.47
N SER A 309 1.02 -23.01 -4.23
CA SER A 309 -0.35 -23.48 -3.96
C SER A 309 -1.40 -22.46 -4.42
N VAL A 310 -2.64 -22.91 -4.62
CA VAL A 310 -3.75 -22.03 -5.09
C VAL A 310 -3.93 -20.82 -4.18
N PRO A 311 -3.97 -20.94 -2.82
CA PRO A 311 -4.08 -19.78 -1.95
C PRO A 311 -2.94 -18.76 -2.14
N VAL A 312 -1.70 -19.23 -2.28
CA VAL A 312 -0.55 -18.34 -2.54
C VAL A 312 -0.67 -17.62 -3.87
N ARG A 313 -1.16 -18.30 -4.92
CA ARG A 313 -1.40 -17.67 -6.23
C ARG A 313 -2.48 -16.59 -6.16
N LEU A 314 -3.57 -16.85 -5.41
CA LEU A 314 -4.64 -15.88 -5.19
C LEU A 314 -4.13 -14.66 -4.42
N MET A 315 -3.37 -14.86 -3.33
CA MET A 315 -2.76 -13.77 -2.58
C MET A 315 -1.81 -12.94 -3.46
N CYS A 316 -0.94 -13.58 -4.25
CA CYS A 316 -0.07 -12.88 -5.19
C CYS A 316 -0.88 -12.13 -6.26
N PHE A 317 -2.01 -12.66 -6.71
CA PHE A 317 -2.90 -11.97 -7.65
C PHE A 317 -3.51 -10.70 -7.03
N MET A 318 -4.07 -10.80 -5.83
CA MET A 318 -4.56 -9.64 -5.07
C MET A 318 -3.44 -8.63 -4.81
N GLY A 319 -2.25 -9.09 -4.44
CA GLY A 319 -1.08 -8.23 -4.22
C GLY A 319 -0.66 -7.43 -5.45
N ARG A 320 -0.81 -7.98 -6.64
CA ARG A 320 -0.54 -7.25 -7.90
C ARG A 320 -1.51 -6.10 -8.15
N GLN A 321 -2.76 -6.27 -7.75
CA GLN A 321 -3.83 -5.30 -7.91
C GLN A 321 -4.16 -4.56 -6.61
N SER A 322 -3.29 -4.66 -5.58
CA SER A 322 -3.61 -4.16 -4.25
C SER A 322 -3.88 -2.65 -4.21
N TYR A 323 -3.31 -1.86 -5.13
CA TYR A 323 -3.58 -0.42 -5.22
C TYR A 323 -5.02 -0.16 -5.68
N GLU A 324 -5.44 -0.80 -6.76
CA GLU A 324 -6.80 -0.66 -7.29
C GLU A 324 -7.84 -1.27 -6.32
N ILE A 325 -7.53 -2.42 -5.70
CA ILE A 325 -8.39 -2.99 -4.65
C ILE A 325 -8.52 -2.00 -3.49
N TYR A 326 -7.41 -1.39 -3.04
CA TYR A 326 -7.43 -0.43 -1.95
C TYR A 326 -8.29 0.80 -2.25
N LEU A 327 -8.22 1.34 -3.47
CA LEU A 327 -9.02 2.51 -3.85
C LEU A 327 -10.53 2.21 -3.97
N PHE A 328 -10.89 1.01 -4.44
CA PHE A 328 -12.26 0.72 -4.84
C PHE A 328 -13.05 -0.17 -3.88
N HIS A 329 -12.41 -0.85 -2.91
CA HIS A 329 -13.13 -1.72 -1.97
C HIS A 329 -14.15 -0.96 -1.11
N GLY A 330 -13.84 0.28 -0.72
CA GLY A 330 -14.75 1.13 0.02
C GLY A 330 -16.03 1.45 -0.76
N ILE A 331 -15.93 1.62 -2.08
CA ILE A 331 -17.08 1.85 -2.98
C ILE A 331 -17.96 0.59 -3.03
N VAL A 332 -17.35 -0.60 -3.17
CA VAL A 332 -18.09 -1.87 -3.17
C VAL A 332 -18.82 -2.06 -1.83
N LEU A 333 -18.12 -1.81 -0.73
CA LEU A 333 -18.67 -2.00 0.61
C LEU A 333 -19.79 -0.98 0.91
N ALA A 334 -19.62 0.28 0.48
CA ALA A 334 -20.67 1.30 0.57
C ALA A 334 -21.89 0.93 -0.27
N GLY A 335 -21.69 0.43 -1.48
CA GLY A 335 -22.78 -0.10 -2.31
C GLY A 335 -23.55 -1.22 -1.61
N LEU A 336 -22.84 -2.20 -1.06
CA LEU A 336 -23.45 -3.29 -0.28
C LEU A 336 -24.23 -2.75 0.95
N ARG A 337 -23.65 -1.80 1.69
CA ARG A 337 -24.29 -1.21 2.87
C ARG A 337 -25.58 -0.45 2.56
N ASN A 338 -25.69 0.16 1.38
CA ASN A 338 -26.93 0.83 0.98
C ASN A 338 -28.03 -0.15 0.58
N VAL A 339 -27.68 -1.36 0.09
CA VAL A 339 -28.65 -2.41 -0.25
C VAL A 339 -28.98 -3.27 0.97
N ILE A 340 -27.98 -3.58 1.79
CA ILE A 340 -28.08 -4.46 2.97
C ILE A 340 -27.60 -3.65 4.19
N PRO A 341 -28.52 -3.07 4.98
CA PRO A 341 -28.15 -2.25 6.12
C PRO A 341 -27.35 -3.01 7.18
N LYS A 342 -26.56 -2.27 7.97
CA LYS A 342 -25.81 -2.82 9.11
C LYS A 342 -26.76 -3.54 10.07
N GLY A 343 -26.35 -4.74 10.53
CA GLY A 343 -27.13 -5.53 11.51
C GLY A 343 -28.22 -6.41 10.90
N THR A 344 -28.48 -6.35 9.57
CA THR A 344 -29.53 -7.15 8.93
C THR A 344 -29.06 -8.51 8.41
N ILE A 345 -27.73 -8.73 8.31
CA ILE A 345 -27.19 -9.99 7.80
C ILE A 345 -27.28 -11.07 8.90
N PRO A 346 -28.03 -12.17 8.65
CA PRO A 346 -28.03 -13.30 9.56
C PRO A 346 -26.64 -13.90 9.75
N TYR A 347 -26.39 -14.44 10.93
CA TYR A 347 -25.11 -15.05 11.32
C TYR A 347 -24.48 -15.96 10.24
N VAL A 348 -25.26 -16.87 9.66
CA VAL A 348 -24.78 -17.85 8.67
C VAL A 348 -24.35 -17.23 7.33
N TYR A 349 -24.88 -16.06 6.98
CA TYR A 349 -24.60 -15.40 5.70
C TYR A 349 -23.43 -14.42 5.75
N LYS A 350 -22.87 -14.12 6.92
CA LYS A 350 -21.74 -13.16 7.05
C LYS A 350 -20.51 -13.60 6.26
N LEU A 351 -20.14 -14.89 6.29
CA LEU A 351 -18.99 -15.41 5.53
C LEU A 351 -19.25 -15.45 4.02
N PRO A 352 -20.39 -15.95 3.50
CA PRO A 352 -20.72 -15.82 2.09
C PRO A 352 -20.72 -14.36 1.60
N MET A 353 -21.24 -13.43 2.40
CA MET A 353 -21.23 -11.99 2.07
C MET A 353 -19.82 -11.41 2.05
N PHE A 354 -18.95 -11.80 2.99
CA PHE A 354 -17.54 -11.43 2.97
C PHE A 354 -16.85 -11.95 1.69
N ALA A 355 -17.10 -13.22 1.33
CA ALA A 355 -16.55 -13.78 0.09
C ALA A 355 -17.04 -13.02 -1.15
N LEU A 356 -18.35 -12.68 -1.21
CA LEU A 356 -18.93 -11.87 -2.28
C LEU A 356 -18.27 -10.49 -2.34
N PHE A 357 -18.10 -9.82 -1.20
CA PHE A 357 -17.41 -8.53 -1.12
C PHE A 357 -15.97 -8.59 -1.64
N VAL A 358 -15.21 -9.61 -1.23
CA VAL A 358 -13.82 -9.80 -1.71
C VAL A 358 -13.80 -10.03 -3.22
N ILE A 359 -14.64 -10.93 -3.72
CA ILE A 359 -14.73 -11.25 -5.16
C ILE A 359 -15.11 -9.99 -5.95
N ALA A 360 -16.16 -9.27 -5.53
CA ALA A 360 -16.61 -8.04 -6.19
C ALA A 360 -15.50 -6.96 -6.19
N SER A 361 -14.80 -6.78 -5.06
CA SER A 361 -13.69 -5.82 -4.95
C SER A 361 -12.53 -6.17 -5.89
N VAL A 362 -12.17 -7.46 -5.97
CA VAL A 362 -11.09 -7.94 -6.86
C VAL A 362 -11.48 -7.82 -8.32
N LEU A 363 -12.73 -8.15 -8.68
CA LEU A 363 -13.21 -8.04 -10.06
C LEU A 363 -13.30 -6.59 -10.51
N LEU A 364 -13.84 -5.70 -9.67
CA LEU A 364 -13.89 -4.26 -9.97
C LEU A 364 -12.49 -3.69 -10.13
N ALA A 365 -11.58 -3.98 -9.20
CA ALA A 365 -10.19 -3.54 -9.27
C ALA A 365 -9.49 -4.06 -10.53
N GLY A 366 -9.70 -5.33 -10.89
CA GLY A 366 -9.17 -5.91 -12.12
C GLY A 366 -9.71 -5.25 -13.39
N ALA A 367 -11.00 -4.93 -13.42
CA ALA A 367 -11.62 -4.20 -14.52
C ALA A 367 -11.05 -2.78 -14.64
N VAL A 368 -10.97 -2.05 -13.52
CA VAL A 368 -10.37 -0.69 -13.48
C VAL A 368 -8.91 -0.73 -13.89
N ALA A 369 -8.12 -1.67 -13.38
CA ALA A 369 -6.72 -1.82 -13.75
C ALA A 369 -6.57 -2.01 -15.27
N ARG A 370 -7.26 -2.99 -15.83
CA ARG A 370 -7.10 -3.39 -17.23
C ARG A 370 -7.65 -2.37 -18.23
N TYR A 371 -8.85 -1.84 -17.97
CA TYR A 371 -9.56 -1.02 -18.96
C TYR A 371 -9.34 0.47 -18.79
N TYR A 372 -8.86 0.93 -17.63
CA TYR A 372 -8.69 2.34 -17.36
C TYR A 372 -7.28 2.70 -16.85
N ALA A 373 -6.82 2.12 -15.73
CA ALA A 373 -5.60 2.58 -15.07
C ALA A 373 -4.33 2.29 -15.89
N GLU A 374 -4.18 1.09 -16.44
CA GLU A 374 -3.02 0.73 -17.26
C GLU A 374 -2.97 1.52 -18.59
N PRO A 375 -4.07 1.63 -19.38
CA PRO A 375 -4.08 2.48 -20.57
C PRO A 375 -3.79 3.96 -20.28
N ALA A 376 -4.42 4.53 -19.25
CA ALA A 376 -4.19 5.92 -18.85
C ALA A 376 -2.74 6.15 -18.41
N ASN A 377 -2.16 5.22 -17.65
CA ASN A 377 -0.77 5.25 -17.22
C ASN A 377 0.19 5.22 -18.43
N ALA A 378 -0.04 4.34 -19.40
CA ALA A 378 0.78 4.25 -20.61
C ALA A 378 0.73 5.56 -21.40
N LEU A 379 -0.46 6.06 -21.69
CA LEU A 379 -0.67 7.31 -22.41
C LEU A 379 -0.03 8.53 -21.74
N LEU A 380 -0.23 8.67 -20.42
CA LEU A 380 0.34 9.79 -19.67
C LEU A 380 1.87 9.73 -19.62
N ARG A 381 2.45 8.53 -19.45
CA ARG A 381 3.91 8.38 -19.50
C ARG A 381 4.48 8.81 -20.85
N GLU A 382 3.88 8.36 -21.92
CA GLU A 382 4.29 8.74 -23.29
C GLU A 382 4.22 10.26 -23.46
N ARG A 383 3.09 10.89 -23.16
CA ARG A 383 2.92 12.35 -23.30
C ARG A 383 3.86 13.17 -22.42
N LEU A 384 4.07 12.76 -21.16
CA LEU A 384 4.94 13.48 -20.23
C LEU A 384 6.43 13.34 -20.59
N MET A 385 6.81 12.27 -21.32
CA MET A 385 8.18 12.04 -21.76
C MET A 385 8.44 12.57 -23.17
N ALA A 386 7.46 12.52 -24.10
CA ALA A 386 7.60 13.01 -25.49
C ALA A 386 7.84 14.54 -25.59
N ARG A 387 7.39 15.32 -24.62
CA ARG A 387 7.71 16.77 -24.55
C ARG A 387 9.20 17.10 -24.47
N ARG A 388 10.09 16.09 -24.40
CA ARG A 388 11.54 16.25 -24.35
C ARG A 388 12.18 16.32 -25.74
N THR A 389 11.60 15.66 -26.76
CA THR A 389 12.13 15.62 -28.14
C THR A 389 11.74 16.85 -28.97
N ALA A 390 10.74 17.60 -28.55
CA ALA A 390 10.29 18.82 -29.22
C ALA A 390 10.96 20.12 -28.71
N GLN A 391 11.76 20.03 -27.62
CA GLN A 391 12.44 21.18 -26.98
C GLN A 391 13.97 21.04 -26.98
N ALA A 392 14.52 19.97 -27.56
CA ALA A 392 15.96 19.77 -27.81
C ALA A 392 16.25 19.87 -29.30
#